data_c4d53c67272b5fdb8d16def7c5677ebb
#
_entry.id   c4d53c67272b5fdb8d16def7c5677ebb
#
_cell.length_a   1.000
_cell.length_b   1.000
_cell.length_c   1.000
_cell.angle_alpha   90.00
_cell.angle_beta   90.00
_cell.angle_gamma   90.00
#
_symmetry.space_group_name_H-M   'P 1'
#
loop_
_entity.id
_entity.type
_entity.pdbx_description
1 polymer ?
#
loop_
_entity_poly.entity_id
_entity_poly.type
_entity_poly.pdbx_seq_one_letter_code
_entity_poly.pdbx_strand_id
1 'polypeptide(L)'
;MKVVKDGVYETAKMNVVIEASSVIKTFKKVKDYKKRYFREKIALQRLIGLDNFPKLLHFDDENTTLTMSRLKGTAPETLSVKQIILLREMVANMLAQGVARHAMPVRDLLADSDENLGMVDFERITFRSFEWSPIWLIAKKVSHYHLYRLIRTYQPQQLTEQEYAFLAKTDTIRDYLMKLKPLKLKLKNMFKNRSNK
;
A
#
# COMPACT_ATOMS: atom_id res chain seq x y z
N MET A 1 8.24 14.95 2.67
CA MET A 1 8.78 14.42 1.40
C MET A 1 10.11 13.78 1.71
N LYS A 2 10.40 12.56 1.22
CA LYS A 2 11.75 11.99 1.42
C LYS A 2 12.70 12.71 0.47
N VAL A 3 13.80 13.22 0.99
CA VAL A 3 14.81 13.88 0.16
C VAL A 3 15.53 12.80 -0.65
N VAL A 4 15.36 12.80 -1.96
CA VAL A 4 16.14 11.99 -2.90
C VAL A 4 17.35 12.82 -3.30
N LYS A 5 18.55 12.36 -2.97
CA LYS A 5 19.80 12.97 -3.39
C LYS A 5 20.49 12.00 -4.35
N ASP A 6 20.79 12.47 -5.56
CA ASP A 6 21.47 11.68 -6.62
C ASP A 6 20.81 10.32 -6.91
N GLY A 7 19.45 10.29 -6.94
CA GLY A 7 18.71 9.06 -7.16
C GLY A 7 18.67 8.10 -5.96
N VAL A 8 19.25 8.45 -4.83
CA VAL A 8 19.30 7.59 -3.64
C VAL A 8 18.51 8.22 -2.51
N TYR A 9 17.68 7.42 -1.84
CA TYR A 9 17.13 7.81 -0.55
C TYR A 9 17.20 6.66 0.46
N GLU A 10 17.41 7.05 1.71
CA GLU A 10 17.54 6.13 2.82
C GLU A 10 16.43 6.35 3.85
N THR A 11 15.92 5.27 4.41
CA THR A 11 14.99 5.28 5.53
C THR A 11 15.51 4.39 6.65
N ALA A 12 14.89 4.46 7.82
CA ALA A 12 15.20 3.52 8.91
C ALA A 12 14.97 2.05 8.53
N LYS A 13 14.26 1.75 7.42
CA LYS A 13 13.84 0.40 7.05
C LYS A 13 14.49 -0.13 5.78
N MET A 14 14.93 0.74 4.88
CA MET A 14 15.43 0.35 3.56
C MET A 14 16.30 1.44 2.95
N ASN A 15 17.17 1.02 2.04
CA ASN A 15 17.85 1.85 1.07
C ASN A 15 17.16 1.68 -0.28
N VAL A 16 16.99 2.77 -1.03
CA VAL A 16 16.38 2.75 -2.35
C VAL A 16 17.27 3.53 -3.30
N VAL A 17 17.68 2.89 -4.39
CA VAL A 17 18.42 3.49 -5.48
C VAL A 17 17.51 3.54 -6.70
N ILE A 18 17.34 4.73 -7.27
CA ILE A 18 16.51 4.98 -8.46
C ILE A 18 17.45 5.22 -9.62
N GLU A 19 17.48 4.28 -10.56
CA GLU A 19 18.25 4.35 -11.78
C GLU A 19 17.38 4.84 -12.96
N ALA A 20 17.95 4.93 -14.15
CA ALA A 20 17.23 5.39 -15.34
C ALA A 20 16.00 4.51 -15.66
N SER A 21 16.13 3.17 -15.60
CA SER A 21 15.07 2.20 -15.96
C SER A 21 14.66 1.28 -14.82
N SER A 22 15.37 1.31 -13.68
CA SER A 22 15.15 0.39 -12.57
C SER A 22 15.13 1.10 -11.21
N VAL A 23 14.59 0.41 -10.21
CA VAL A 23 14.65 0.79 -8.81
C VAL A 23 15.16 -0.41 -8.03
N ILE A 24 16.22 -0.20 -7.25
CA ILE A 24 16.82 -1.20 -6.37
C ILE A 24 16.41 -0.88 -4.94
N LYS A 25 15.76 -1.81 -4.26
CA LYS A 25 15.25 -1.66 -2.89
C LYS A 25 15.87 -2.72 -1.98
N THR A 26 16.76 -2.30 -1.07
CA THR A 26 17.40 -3.18 -0.09
C THR A 26 16.79 -2.98 1.28
N PHE A 27 16.28 -4.05 1.88
CA PHE A 27 15.62 -4.02 3.19
C PHE A 27 16.67 -4.14 4.31
N LYS A 28 16.75 -3.13 5.18
CA LYS A 28 17.66 -3.14 6.33
C LYS A 28 17.24 -4.19 7.35
N LYS A 29 18.20 -4.83 8.00
CA LYS A 29 18.00 -5.89 9.02
C LYS A 29 17.41 -5.34 10.33
N VAL A 30 16.25 -4.69 10.25
CA VAL A 30 15.46 -4.22 11.39
C VAL A 30 14.20 -5.09 11.58
N LYS A 31 13.45 -4.90 12.66
CA LYS A 31 12.25 -5.71 12.96
C LYS A 31 11.37 -5.94 11.73
N ASP A 32 10.97 -7.18 11.51
CA ASP A 32 10.09 -7.65 10.42
C ASP A 32 10.62 -7.41 8.97
N TYR A 33 11.94 -7.18 8.77
CA TYR A 33 12.49 -6.87 7.45
C TYR A 33 12.27 -7.98 6.42
N LYS A 34 12.51 -9.26 6.79
CA LYS A 34 12.23 -10.41 5.92
C LYS A 34 10.77 -10.46 5.50
N LYS A 35 9.85 -10.25 6.45
CA LYS A 35 8.42 -10.26 6.18
C LYS A 35 8.00 -9.16 5.19
N ARG A 36 8.59 -7.95 5.30
CA ARG A 36 8.36 -6.85 4.33
C ARG A 36 8.90 -7.20 2.97
N TYR A 37 10.14 -7.66 2.91
CA TYR A 37 10.79 -8.11 1.69
C TYR A 37 9.97 -9.19 0.95
N PHE A 38 9.63 -10.28 1.62
CA PHE A 38 8.85 -11.37 1.02
C PHE A 38 7.45 -10.93 0.58
N ARG A 39 6.81 -10.04 1.33
CA ARG A 39 5.51 -9.50 0.91
C ARG A 39 5.63 -8.71 -0.38
N GLU A 40 6.59 -7.82 -0.50
CA GLU A 40 6.76 -7.02 -1.70
C GLU A 40 7.18 -7.88 -2.88
N LYS A 41 8.13 -8.81 -2.69
CA LYS A 41 8.53 -9.79 -3.71
C LYS A 41 7.33 -10.56 -4.27
N ILE A 42 6.54 -11.20 -3.40
CA ILE A 42 5.37 -12.00 -3.81
C ILE A 42 4.29 -11.11 -4.45
N ALA A 43 4.10 -9.88 -3.96
CA ALA A 43 3.16 -8.96 -4.58
C ALA A 43 3.53 -8.66 -6.02
N LEU A 44 4.79 -8.28 -6.27
CA LEU A 44 5.28 -7.98 -7.61
C LEU A 44 5.21 -9.20 -8.53
N GLN A 45 5.44 -10.41 -8.02
CA GLN A 45 5.27 -11.65 -8.77
C GLN A 45 3.81 -11.89 -9.16
N ARG A 46 2.85 -11.60 -8.26
CA ARG A 46 1.41 -11.74 -8.55
C ARG A 46 0.87 -10.68 -9.52
N LEU A 47 1.48 -9.51 -9.51
CA LEU A 47 1.08 -8.37 -10.35
C LEU A 47 1.79 -8.36 -11.71
N ILE A 48 2.52 -9.43 -12.04
CA ILE A 48 3.20 -9.56 -13.33
C ILE A 48 2.20 -9.46 -14.49
N GLY A 49 2.57 -8.71 -15.53
CA GLY A 49 1.71 -8.47 -16.70
C GLY A 49 0.74 -7.30 -16.54
N LEU A 50 0.70 -6.64 -15.39
CA LEU A 50 -0.08 -5.41 -15.18
C LEU A 50 0.84 -4.19 -15.28
N ASP A 51 0.62 -3.32 -16.27
CA ASP A 51 1.54 -2.21 -16.61
C ASP A 51 1.59 -1.08 -15.58
N ASN A 52 0.56 -0.94 -14.75
CA ASN A 52 0.47 0.10 -13.71
C ASN A 52 1.29 -0.23 -12.44
N PHE A 53 2.00 -1.36 -12.44
CA PHE A 53 2.79 -1.84 -11.30
C PHE A 53 4.24 -2.10 -11.72
N PRO A 54 5.23 -1.91 -10.81
CA PRO A 54 6.61 -2.25 -11.12
C PRO A 54 6.74 -3.74 -11.45
N LYS A 55 7.46 -4.05 -12.52
CA LYS A 55 7.81 -5.44 -12.88
C LYS A 55 9.01 -5.87 -12.05
N LEU A 56 8.94 -7.01 -11.38
CA LEU A 56 10.08 -7.59 -10.67
C LEU A 56 11.11 -8.07 -11.71
N LEU A 57 12.29 -7.45 -11.73
CA LEU A 57 13.37 -7.77 -12.68
C LEU A 57 14.35 -8.78 -12.08
N HIS A 58 14.73 -8.58 -10.82
CA HIS A 58 15.65 -9.45 -10.10
C HIS A 58 15.37 -9.42 -8.59
N PHE A 59 15.78 -10.45 -7.88
CA PHE A 59 15.72 -10.48 -6.42
C PHE A 59 16.91 -11.25 -5.84
N ASP A 60 17.34 -10.85 -4.65
CA ASP A 60 18.37 -11.50 -3.85
C ASP A 60 17.81 -11.75 -2.46
N ASP A 61 17.54 -13.03 -2.17
CA ASP A 61 16.95 -13.46 -0.90
C ASP A 61 17.93 -13.36 0.27
N GLU A 62 19.24 -13.46 0.03
CA GLU A 62 20.29 -13.37 1.05
C GLU A 62 20.45 -11.93 1.54
N ASN A 63 20.55 -11.00 0.61
CA ASN A 63 20.69 -9.57 0.90
C ASN A 63 19.36 -8.84 1.01
N THR A 64 18.23 -9.55 0.86
CA THR A 64 16.87 -8.99 0.89
C THR A 64 16.71 -7.76 0.00
N THR A 65 17.18 -7.91 -1.26
CA THR A 65 17.18 -6.84 -2.27
C THR A 65 16.22 -7.20 -3.40
N LEU A 66 15.44 -6.21 -3.86
CA LEU A 66 14.56 -6.29 -5.02
C LEU A 66 15.01 -5.28 -6.06
N THR A 67 15.16 -5.72 -7.30
CA THR A 67 15.30 -4.85 -8.47
C THR A 67 14.01 -4.92 -9.27
N MET A 68 13.41 -3.77 -9.51
CA MET A 68 12.13 -3.65 -10.19
C MET A 68 12.18 -2.57 -11.26
N SER A 69 11.29 -2.64 -12.25
CA SER A 69 11.19 -1.60 -13.27
C SER A 69 10.80 -0.26 -12.62
N ARG A 70 11.39 0.82 -13.13
CA ARG A 70 11.00 2.17 -12.74
C ARG A 70 9.72 2.56 -13.46
N LEU A 71 8.70 2.95 -12.70
CA LEU A 71 7.52 3.63 -13.23
C LEU A 71 7.83 5.10 -13.46
N LYS A 72 7.24 5.68 -14.49
CA LYS A 72 7.35 7.10 -14.82
C LYS A 72 6.48 7.93 -13.88
N GLY A 73 6.80 9.22 -13.76
CA GLY A 73 6.01 10.18 -13.02
C GLY A 73 6.48 10.43 -11.59
N THR A 74 5.72 11.25 -10.90
CA THR A 74 5.93 11.68 -9.50
C THR A 74 4.65 11.54 -8.70
N ALA A 75 4.75 11.63 -7.37
CA ALA A 75 3.57 11.62 -6.51
C ALA A 75 2.66 12.81 -6.88
N PRO A 76 1.40 12.59 -7.28
CA PRO A 76 0.52 13.66 -7.71
C PRO A 76 0.06 14.51 -6.52
N GLU A 77 -0.11 15.81 -6.71
CA GLU A 77 -0.75 16.70 -5.75
C GLU A 77 -2.27 16.56 -5.78
N THR A 78 -2.80 16.26 -6.96
CA THR A 78 -4.24 16.01 -7.20
C THR A 78 -4.42 14.84 -8.14
N LEU A 79 -5.63 14.28 -8.21
CA LEU A 79 -5.99 13.22 -9.14
C LEU A 79 -7.10 13.68 -10.06
N SER A 80 -6.90 13.58 -11.37
CA SER A 80 -7.93 13.87 -12.37
C SER A 80 -9.00 12.76 -12.40
N VAL A 81 -10.12 13.03 -13.08
CA VAL A 81 -11.18 12.04 -13.29
C VAL A 81 -10.62 10.79 -14.02
N LYS A 82 -9.79 10.99 -15.04
CA LYS A 82 -9.13 9.88 -15.77
C LYS A 82 -8.27 9.04 -14.82
N GLN A 83 -7.48 9.67 -13.97
CA GLN A 83 -6.65 9.00 -12.98
C GLN A 83 -7.47 8.26 -11.90
N ILE A 84 -8.64 8.77 -11.53
CA ILE A 84 -9.56 8.05 -10.64
C ILE A 84 -10.11 6.78 -11.30
N ILE A 85 -10.45 6.83 -12.58
CA ILE A 85 -10.90 5.64 -13.33
C ILE A 85 -9.77 4.60 -13.37
N LEU A 86 -8.55 5.01 -13.75
CA LEU A 86 -7.38 4.13 -13.72
C LEU A 86 -7.12 3.54 -12.33
N LEU A 87 -7.23 4.35 -11.27
CA LEU A 87 -7.03 3.88 -9.91
C LEU A 87 -8.05 2.81 -9.51
N ARG A 88 -9.31 2.93 -9.93
CA ARG A 88 -10.34 1.90 -9.73
C ARG A 88 -9.97 0.60 -10.42
N GLU A 89 -9.55 0.67 -11.68
CA GLU A 89 -9.09 -0.49 -12.45
C GLU A 89 -7.85 -1.15 -11.82
N MET A 90 -6.86 -0.35 -11.41
CA MET A 90 -5.67 -0.85 -10.72
C MET A 90 -6.02 -1.61 -9.43
N VAL A 91 -6.93 -1.07 -8.61
CA VAL A 91 -7.36 -1.72 -7.37
C VAL A 91 -8.14 -2.99 -7.68
N ALA A 92 -9.03 -2.99 -8.67
CA ALA A 92 -9.77 -4.18 -9.09
C ALA A 92 -8.81 -5.29 -9.58
N ASN A 93 -7.86 -4.95 -10.45
CA ASN A 93 -6.85 -5.87 -10.98
C ASN A 93 -5.95 -6.43 -9.87
N MET A 94 -5.47 -5.57 -8.97
CA MET A 94 -4.68 -5.99 -7.81
C MET A 94 -5.44 -6.99 -6.91
N LEU A 95 -6.71 -6.73 -6.63
CA LEU A 95 -7.56 -7.64 -5.85
C LEU A 95 -7.84 -8.94 -6.60
N ALA A 96 -8.02 -8.91 -7.92
CA ALA A 96 -8.17 -10.11 -8.76
C ALA A 96 -6.93 -11.01 -8.68
N GLN A 97 -5.72 -10.43 -8.63
CA GLN A 97 -4.46 -11.16 -8.41
C GLN A 97 -4.24 -11.60 -6.95
N GLY A 98 -5.23 -11.41 -6.10
CA GLY A 98 -5.16 -11.82 -4.70
C GLY A 98 -4.21 -10.98 -3.84
N VAL A 99 -4.04 -9.70 -4.16
CA VAL A 99 -3.26 -8.73 -3.40
C VAL A 99 -4.19 -7.64 -2.88
N ALA A 100 -4.21 -7.40 -1.57
CA ALA A 100 -4.99 -6.33 -0.95
C ALA A 100 -4.09 -5.42 -0.12
N ARG A 101 -4.18 -4.11 -0.29
CA ARG A 101 -3.37 -3.12 0.45
C ARG A 101 -4.06 -2.67 1.73
N HIS A 102 -3.28 -2.48 2.79
CA HIS A 102 -3.76 -1.95 4.08
C HIS A 102 -3.78 -0.43 4.14
N ALA A 103 -3.15 0.24 3.21
CA ALA A 103 -3.11 1.69 3.07
C ALA A 103 -2.79 2.06 1.62
N MET A 104 -3.28 3.21 1.18
CA MET A 104 -3.06 3.72 -0.17
C MET A 104 -2.83 5.24 -0.06
N PRO A 105 -1.67 5.67 0.48
CA PRO A 105 -1.36 7.09 0.52
C PRO A 105 -1.02 7.57 -0.90
N VAL A 106 -1.38 8.82 -1.22
CA VAL A 106 -1.15 9.41 -2.54
C VAL A 106 0.33 9.40 -2.96
N ARG A 107 1.26 9.47 -2.01
CA ARG A 107 2.71 9.39 -2.27
C ARG A 107 3.19 8.04 -2.83
N ASP A 108 2.38 6.98 -2.76
CA ASP A 108 2.67 5.67 -3.32
C ASP A 108 2.05 5.54 -4.74
N LEU A 109 1.42 6.60 -5.24
CA LEU A 109 0.96 6.73 -6.62
C LEU A 109 1.96 7.60 -7.39
N LEU A 110 2.20 7.25 -8.64
CA LEU A 110 3.05 8.01 -9.55
C LEU A 110 2.21 8.39 -10.78
N ALA A 111 2.12 9.68 -11.05
CA ALA A 111 1.42 10.23 -12.21
C ALA A 111 2.43 10.87 -13.16
N ASP A 112 2.31 10.61 -14.46
CA ASP A 112 3.11 11.26 -15.50
C ASP A 112 2.33 12.38 -16.22
N SER A 113 2.98 13.04 -17.19
CA SER A 113 2.38 14.12 -17.98
C SER A 113 1.20 13.67 -18.83
N ASP A 114 1.11 12.40 -19.18
CA ASP A 114 0.07 11.83 -20.05
C ASP A 114 -1.14 11.32 -19.23
N GLU A 115 -1.18 11.71 -17.92
CA GLU A 115 -2.17 11.27 -16.95
C GLU A 115 -2.18 9.76 -16.68
N ASN A 116 -1.10 9.03 -17.05
CA ASN A 116 -0.96 7.65 -16.61
C ASN A 116 -0.73 7.60 -15.12
N LEU A 117 -1.16 6.50 -14.50
CA LEU A 117 -1.05 6.29 -13.06
C LEU A 117 -0.37 4.96 -12.80
N GLY A 118 0.60 4.96 -11.87
CA GLY A 118 1.23 3.76 -11.38
C GLY A 118 1.19 3.68 -9.85
N MET A 119 1.36 2.49 -9.30
CA MET A 119 1.33 2.26 -7.85
C MET A 119 2.58 1.52 -7.41
N VAL A 120 3.21 2.01 -6.33
CA VAL A 120 4.44 1.45 -5.77
C VAL A 120 4.27 1.13 -4.28
N ASP A 121 5.25 0.41 -3.69
CA ASP A 121 5.36 0.08 -2.26
C ASP A 121 4.31 -0.94 -1.76
N PHE A 122 4.65 -2.24 -1.84
CA PHE A 122 3.77 -3.35 -1.48
C PHE A 122 4.14 -4.03 -0.15
N GLU A 123 4.78 -3.33 0.79
CA GLU A 123 5.16 -3.90 2.09
C GLU A 123 3.96 -4.23 2.99
N ARG A 124 2.87 -3.46 2.88
CA ARG A 124 1.68 -3.55 3.74
C ARG A 124 0.49 -4.10 3.00
N ILE A 125 0.50 -5.41 2.83
CA ILE A 125 -0.50 -6.14 2.05
C ILE A 125 -0.97 -7.39 2.77
N THR A 126 -2.12 -7.91 2.32
CA THR A 126 -2.63 -9.24 2.62
C THR A 126 -2.79 -10.00 1.31
N PHE A 127 -2.33 -11.23 1.28
CA PHE A 127 -2.57 -12.14 0.17
C PHE A 127 -3.86 -12.93 0.37
N ARG A 128 -4.53 -13.21 -0.74
CA ARG A 128 -5.64 -14.16 -0.77
C ARG A 128 -5.08 -15.58 -0.57
N SER A 129 -5.51 -16.26 0.48
CA SER A 129 -5.32 -17.70 0.65
C SER A 129 -6.43 -18.48 -0.07
N PHE A 130 -7.69 -18.03 0.11
CA PHE A 130 -8.87 -18.52 -0.58
C PHE A 130 -9.97 -17.44 -0.56
N GLU A 131 -10.94 -17.50 -1.49
CA GLU A 131 -11.89 -16.40 -1.75
C GLU A 131 -12.75 -16.01 -0.53
N TRP A 132 -13.19 -16.97 0.24
CA TRP A 132 -14.07 -16.78 1.40
C TRP A 132 -13.33 -16.62 2.74
N SER A 133 -11.99 -16.50 2.72
CA SER A 133 -11.19 -16.24 3.93
C SER A 133 -11.68 -14.95 4.60
N PRO A 134 -12.04 -14.97 5.91
CA PRO A 134 -12.47 -13.77 6.62
C PRO A 134 -11.40 -12.66 6.58
N ILE A 135 -10.12 -13.03 6.68
CA ILE A 135 -8.99 -12.10 6.60
C ILE A 135 -8.94 -11.44 5.22
N TRP A 136 -9.17 -12.23 4.15
CA TRP A 136 -9.20 -11.70 2.79
C TRP A 136 -10.39 -10.77 2.57
N LEU A 137 -11.58 -11.14 3.04
CA LEU A 137 -12.79 -10.30 2.93
C LEU A 137 -12.61 -8.94 3.64
N ILE A 138 -11.97 -8.94 4.82
CA ILE A 138 -11.64 -7.70 5.53
C ILE A 138 -10.60 -6.91 4.73
N ALA A 139 -9.54 -7.55 4.22
CA ALA A 139 -8.49 -6.89 3.47
C ALA A 139 -9.01 -6.25 2.17
N LYS A 140 -9.93 -6.90 1.45
CA LYS A 140 -10.64 -6.30 0.31
C LYS A 140 -11.40 -5.03 0.72
N LYS A 141 -12.18 -5.09 1.81
CA LYS A 141 -12.92 -3.92 2.31
C LYS A 141 -11.97 -2.77 2.69
N VAL A 142 -10.82 -3.07 3.30
CA VAL A 142 -9.81 -2.06 3.62
C VAL A 142 -9.22 -1.42 2.37
N SER A 143 -8.92 -2.20 1.32
CA SER A 143 -8.45 -1.65 0.04
C SER A 143 -9.48 -0.72 -0.60
N HIS A 144 -10.76 -1.12 -0.66
CA HIS A 144 -11.85 -0.28 -1.16
C HIS A 144 -12.04 0.99 -0.31
N TYR A 145 -11.93 0.88 1.02
CA TYR A 145 -12.00 2.04 1.90
C TYR A 145 -10.93 3.08 1.56
N HIS A 146 -9.69 2.67 1.33
CA HIS A 146 -8.61 3.59 0.95
C HIS A 146 -8.79 4.16 -0.45
N LEU A 147 -9.26 3.38 -1.41
CA LEU A 147 -9.64 3.84 -2.74
C LEU A 147 -10.70 4.95 -2.64
N TYR A 148 -11.83 4.67 -1.98
CA TYR A 148 -12.94 5.62 -1.87
C TYR A 148 -12.55 6.88 -1.08
N ARG A 149 -11.67 6.77 -0.10
CA ARG A 149 -11.12 7.95 0.58
C ARG A 149 -10.32 8.85 -0.36
N LEU A 150 -9.50 8.29 -1.24
CA LEU A 150 -8.79 9.08 -2.26
C LEU A 150 -9.79 9.75 -3.22
N ILE A 151 -10.79 9.01 -3.69
CA ILE A 151 -11.83 9.56 -4.55
C ILE A 151 -12.58 10.70 -3.84
N ARG A 152 -12.99 10.50 -2.58
CA ARG A 152 -13.64 11.56 -1.79
C ARG A 152 -12.79 12.83 -1.64
N THR A 153 -11.48 12.64 -1.54
CA THR A 153 -10.54 13.76 -1.35
C THR A 153 -10.34 14.56 -2.63
N TYR A 154 -10.22 13.91 -3.78
CA TYR A 154 -9.81 14.55 -5.03
C TYR A 154 -10.95 14.76 -6.03
N GLN A 155 -11.90 13.82 -6.11
CA GLN A 155 -13.01 13.84 -7.08
C GLN A 155 -14.28 13.29 -6.42
N PRO A 156 -14.84 13.98 -5.40
CA PRO A 156 -15.99 13.48 -4.62
C PRO A 156 -17.22 13.15 -5.46
N GLN A 157 -17.42 13.85 -6.59
CA GLN A 157 -18.52 13.61 -7.53
C GLN A 157 -18.41 12.26 -8.27
N GLN A 158 -17.26 11.58 -8.20
CA GLN A 158 -17.05 10.27 -8.79
C GLN A 158 -17.43 9.11 -7.83
N LEU A 159 -17.87 9.42 -6.61
CA LEU A 159 -18.39 8.41 -5.69
C LEU A 159 -19.88 8.17 -5.93
N THR A 160 -20.28 6.90 -5.92
CA THR A 160 -21.68 6.50 -5.87
C THR A 160 -22.24 6.67 -4.45
N GLU A 161 -23.58 6.70 -4.31
CA GLU A 161 -24.24 6.75 -2.99
C GLU A 161 -23.86 5.55 -2.11
N GLN A 162 -23.73 4.36 -2.71
CA GLN A 162 -23.32 3.15 -1.99
C GLN A 162 -21.88 3.26 -1.45
N GLU A 163 -20.97 3.85 -2.21
CA GLU A 163 -19.59 4.08 -1.79
C GLU A 163 -19.51 5.14 -0.69
N TYR A 164 -20.34 6.17 -0.75
CA TYR A 164 -20.48 7.15 0.33
C TYR A 164 -21.01 6.50 1.62
N ALA A 165 -22.05 5.69 1.53
CA ALA A 165 -22.60 4.98 2.67
C ALA A 165 -21.58 3.99 3.28
N PHE A 166 -20.81 3.30 2.44
CA PHE A 166 -19.72 2.43 2.87
C PHE A 166 -18.63 3.21 3.61
N LEU A 167 -18.21 4.38 3.10
CA LEU A 167 -17.23 5.25 3.74
C LEU A 167 -17.72 5.71 5.12
N ALA A 168 -18.93 6.24 5.21
CA ALA A 168 -19.53 6.74 6.45
C ALA A 168 -19.57 5.66 7.54
N LYS A 169 -20.04 4.46 7.18
CA LYS A 169 -20.07 3.31 8.07
C LYS A 169 -18.66 2.91 8.54
N THR A 170 -17.71 2.88 7.62
CA THR A 170 -16.33 2.45 7.92
C THR A 170 -15.59 3.52 8.74
N ASP A 171 -15.81 4.80 8.48
CA ASP A 171 -15.28 5.90 9.30
C ASP A 171 -15.80 5.82 10.74
N THR A 172 -17.10 5.57 10.94
CA THR A 172 -17.70 5.38 12.28
C THR A 172 -17.05 4.23 13.03
N ILE A 173 -16.88 3.07 12.37
CA ILE A 173 -16.22 1.90 12.98
C ILE A 173 -14.77 2.24 13.34
N ARG A 174 -14.05 2.90 12.44
CA ARG A 174 -12.66 3.31 12.68
C ARG A 174 -12.54 4.25 13.87
N ASP A 175 -13.40 5.25 13.96
CA ASP A 175 -13.39 6.24 15.03
C ASP A 175 -13.73 5.60 16.38
N TYR A 176 -14.65 4.65 16.39
CA TYR A 176 -14.93 3.85 17.59
C TYR A 176 -13.70 3.02 18.02
N LEU A 177 -13.06 2.32 17.10
CA LEU A 177 -11.83 1.55 17.38
C LEU A 177 -10.68 2.44 17.84
N MET A 178 -10.55 3.64 17.32
CA MET A 178 -9.55 4.61 17.76
C MET A 178 -9.80 5.09 19.19
N LYS A 179 -11.06 5.31 19.59
CA LYS A 179 -11.42 5.64 20.98
C LYS A 179 -11.13 4.50 21.96
N LEU A 180 -11.20 3.24 21.53
CA LEU A 180 -10.87 2.08 22.35
C LEU A 180 -9.36 1.82 22.49
N LYS A 181 -8.53 2.40 21.62
CA LYS A 181 -7.07 2.18 21.60
C LYS A 181 -6.37 2.53 22.92
N PRO A 182 -6.62 3.68 23.56
CA PRO A 182 -6.02 4.00 24.86
C PRO A 182 -6.44 3.05 25.97
N LEU A 183 -7.69 2.55 25.95
CA LEU A 183 -8.18 1.57 26.91
C LEU A 183 -7.43 0.23 26.79
N LYS A 184 -7.23 -0.25 25.56
CA LYS A 184 -6.44 -1.45 25.27
C LYS A 184 -4.99 -1.31 25.73
N LEU A 185 -4.40 -0.12 25.57
CA LEU A 185 -3.03 0.16 26.03
C LEU A 185 -2.94 0.13 27.58
N LYS A 186 -3.90 0.74 28.25
CA LYS A 186 -3.98 0.70 29.74
C LYS A 186 -4.09 -0.74 30.25
N LEU A 187 -4.99 -1.54 29.68
CA LEU A 187 -5.14 -2.95 30.04
C LEU A 187 -3.85 -3.74 29.81
N LYS A 188 -3.21 -3.57 28.67
CA LYS A 188 -1.94 -4.25 28.35
C LYS A 188 -0.83 -3.91 29.36
N ASN A 189 -0.72 -2.64 29.75
CA ASN A 189 0.27 -2.20 30.76
C ASN A 189 -0.05 -2.74 32.17
N MET A 190 -1.33 -2.81 32.56
CA MET A 190 -1.73 -3.42 33.80
C MET A 190 -1.37 -4.92 33.87
N PHE A 191 -1.60 -5.67 32.81
CA PHE A 191 -1.23 -7.10 32.75
C PHE A 191 0.29 -7.31 32.75
N LYS A 192 1.05 -6.44 32.05
CA LYS A 192 2.51 -6.51 32.04
C LYS A 192 3.12 -6.24 33.41
N ASN A 193 2.56 -5.31 34.19
CA ASN A 193 3.03 -5.01 35.53
C ASN A 193 2.66 -6.10 36.55
N ARG A 194 1.62 -6.91 36.32
CA ARG A 194 1.27 -8.07 37.12
C ARG A 194 2.15 -9.29 36.88
N SER A 195 2.73 -9.41 35.67
CA SER A 195 3.61 -10.53 35.27
C SER A 195 5.07 -10.35 35.75
N ASN A 196 5.42 -9.16 36.27
CA ASN A 196 6.77 -8.83 36.78
C ASN A 196 6.82 -8.72 38.30
N LYS A 197 5.78 -9.17 39.00
CA LYS A 197 5.75 -9.40 40.47
C LYS A 197 5.62 -10.90 40.74
#